data_7c557b5ca944e1927f73eecc5ab3a946
#
_entry.id   7c557b5ca944e1927f73eecc5ab3a946
#
_cell.length_a   1.000
_cell.length_b   1.000
_cell.length_c   1.000
_cell.angle_alpha   90.00
_cell.angle_beta   90.00
_cell.angle_gamma   90.00
#
_symmetry.space_group_name_H-M   'P 1'
#
loop_
_entity.id
_entity.type
_entity.pdbx_description
1 polymer ?
#
loop_
_entity_poly.entity_id
_entity_poly.type
_entity_poly.pdbx_seq_one_letter_code
_entity_poly.pdbx_strand_id
1 'polypeptide(L)'
;MSIASRKALYAKIEKMRKRPLIVYVTSQRRNSSGTMGYDVVPEFCDQVNALPKTATSVDVMIVSTGGDPMVAWRAISMLRERVKKISVLIPSCAYSAATLLTLGADEIVMHPCGNLGPVDPQISGQHKNPDGSMSQFHFGTEDLTAFLDFAKKRVGITDQSCLLESFKMFAADVGATAIGIAARSGSLSQKLGIKMLQTHNRHFRRWTAPLLANLFGDVAKPDTYW
;
A
#
# COMPACT_ATOMS: atom_id res chain seq x y z
N MET A 1 -24.57 13.49 1.77
CA MET A 1 -23.86 14.79 1.65
C MET A 1 -23.71 15.13 0.18
N SER A 2 -24.09 16.35 -0.24
CA SER A 2 -23.98 16.82 -1.62
C SER A 2 -22.54 17.12 -2.02
N ILE A 3 -22.28 17.24 -3.33
CA ILE A 3 -20.96 17.65 -3.85
C ILE A 3 -20.62 19.08 -3.33
N ALA A 4 -21.59 19.98 -3.33
CA ALA A 4 -21.40 21.36 -2.86
C ALA A 4 -20.99 21.41 -1.37
N SER A 5 -21.65 20.63 -0.50
CA SER A 5 -21.28 20.59 0.92
C SER A 5 -19.90 19.98 1.16
N ARG A 6 -19.49 18.99 0.36
CA ARG A 6 -18.12 18.45 0.42
C ARG A 6 -17.08 19.47 0.01
N LYS A 7 -17.30 20.18 -1.12
CA LYS A 7 -16.38 21.22 -1.58
C LYS A 7 -16.21 22.34 -0.52
N ALA A 8 -17.31 22.72 0.17
CA ALA A 8 -17.22 23.70 1.24
C ALA A 8 -16.35 23.24 2.44
N LEU A 9 -16.38 21.93 2.76
CA LEU A 9 -15.51 21.37 3.80
C LEU A 9 -14.05 21.31 3.35
N TYR A 10 -13.79 20.94 2.09
CA TYR A 10 -12.44 20.93 1.54
C TYR A 10 -11.82 22.33 1.55
N ALA A 11 -12.58 23.36 1.16
CA ALA A 11 -12.13 24.74 1.23
C ALA A 11 -11.81 25.20 2.67
N LYS A 12 -12.54 24.69 3.69
CA LYS A 12 -12.19 24.95 5.10
C LYS A 12 -10.84 24.31 5.47
N ILE A 13 -10.56 23.08 5.02
CA ILE A 13 -9.27 22.41 5.26
C ILE A 13 -8.14 23.23 4.61
N GLU A 14 -8.29 23.64 3.34
CA GLU A 14 -7.30 24.46 2.64
C GLU A 14 -7.02 25.77 3.38
N LYS A 15 -8.07 26.46 3.84
CA LYS A 15 -7.95 27.69 4.62
C LYS A 15 -7.19 27.47 5.94
N MET A 16 -7.50 26.39 6.66
CA MET A 16 -6.84 26.05 7.93
C MET A 16 -5.38 25.66 7.72
N ARG A 17 -5.12 24.86 6.70
CA ARG A 17 -3.79 24.34 6.38
C ARG A 17 -2.93 25.34 5.59
N LYS A 18 -3.55 26.36 4.99
CA LYS A 18 -2.91 27.35 4.10
C LYS A 18 -2.17 26.70 2.93
N ARG A 19 -2.72 25.63 2.40
CA ARG A 19 -2.16 24.83 1.30
C ARG A 19 -3.29 24.34 0.40
N PRO A 20 -3.06 24.22 -0.93
CA PRO A 20 -4.03 23.56 -1.80
C PRO A 20 -4.22 22.10 -1.39
N LEU A 21 -5.42 21.57 -1.63
CA LEU A 21 -5.82 20.23 -1.24
C LEU A 21 -6.22 19.40 -2.46
N ILE A 22 -5.55 18.27 -2.65
CA ILE A 22 -6.00 17.19 -3.52
C ILE A 22 -6.73 16.15 -2.68
N VAL A 23 -7.87 15.66 -3.16
CA VAL A 23 -8.68 14.69 -2.44
C VAL A 23 -8.76 13.39 -3.23
N TYR A 24 -8.25 12.32 -2.65
CA TYR A 24 -8.29 10.98 -3.21
C TYR A 24 -9.06 10.04 -2.29
N VAL A 25 -10.22 9.57 -2.75
CA VAL A 25 -11.09 8.69 -1.96
C VAL A 25 -11.60 7.56 -2.84
N THR A 26 -11.31 6.31 -2.47
CA THR A 26 -11.92 5.13 -3.08
C THR A 26 -13.15 4.70 -2.29
N SER A 27 -14.17 4.20 -2.99
CA SER A 27 -15.39 3.73 -2.36
C SER A 27 -15.15 2.41 -1.61
N GLN A 28 -15.64 2.34 -0.37
CA GLN A 28 -15.65 1.12 0.45
C GLN A 28 -17.07 0.55 0.61
N ARG A 29 -18.01 1.03 -0.19
CA ARG A 29 -19.40 0.57 -0.12
C ARG A 29 -19.49 -0.87 -0.65
N ARG A 30 -20.30 -1.68 0.02
CA ARG A 30 -20.64 -3.02 -0.46
C ARG A 30 -21.21 -2.91 -1.89
N ASN A 31 -20.77 -3.76 -2.79
CA ASN A 31 -21.14 -3.80 -4.22
C ASN A 31 -20.78 -2.53 -5.05
N SER A 32 -19.98 -1.63 -4.49
CA SER A 32 -19.47 -0.44 -5.19
C SER A 32 -18.10 -0.06 -4.62
N SER A 33 -17.26 -1.04 -4.37
CA SER A 33 -15.88 -0.83 -3.93
C SER A 33 -15.02 -0.30 -5.07
N GLY A 34 -14.14 0.65 -4.76
CA GLY A 34 -13.13 1.16 -5.68
C GLY A 34 -11.73 0.86 -5.16
N THR A 35 -10.80 0.66 -6.07
CA THR A 35 -9.38 0.47 -5.76
C THR A 35 -8.54 1.56 -6.43
N MET A 36 -7.30 1.69 -6.01
CA MET A 36 -6.33 2.57 -6.65
C MET A 36 -5.88 1.93 -7.98
N GLY A 37 -6.54 2.29 -9.09
CA GLY A 37 -6.30 1.77 -10.43
C GLY A 37 -5.70 2.79 -11.38
N TYR A 38 -5.30 2.36 -12.58
CA TYR A 38 -4.72 3.24 -13.60
C TYR A 38 -5.71 4.26 -14.17
N ASP A 39 -6.99 3.99 -14.07
CA ASP A 39 -8.09 4.87 -14.47
C ASP A 39 -8.07 6.23 -13.75
N VAL A 40 -7.54 6.27 -12.53
CA VAL A 40 -7.44 7.50 -11.74
C VAL A 40 -6.25 8.38 -12.13
N VAL A 41 -5.28 7.87 -12.87
CA VAL A 41 -4.03 8.59 -13.16
C VAL A 41 -4.28 9.88 -13.96
N PRO A 42 -5.13 9.91 -15.03
CA PRO A 42 -5.43 11.14 -15.73
C PRO A 42 -6.08 12.21 -14.83
N GLU A 43 -7.10 11.84 -14.05
CA GLU A 43 -7.79 12.77 -13.14
C GLU A 43 -6.85 13.29 -12.06
N PHE A 44 -5.95 12.45 -11.56
CA PHE A 44 -4.95 12.89 -10.58
C PHE A 44 -3.94 13.86 -11.22
N CYS A 45 -3.53 13.61 -12.45
CA CYS A 45 -2.67 14.50 -13.24
C CYS A 45 -3.34 15.87 -13.44
N ASP A 46 -4.62 15.88 -13.77
CA ASP A 46 -5.38 17.13 -13.95
C ASP A 46 -5.46 17.94 -12.63
N GLN A 47 -5.67 17.27 -11.49
CA GLN A 47 -5.64 17.94 -10.20
C GLN A 47 -4.25 18.51 -9.87
N VAL A 48 -3.17 17.78 -10.19
CA VAL A 48 -1.80 18.26 -10.01
C VAL A 48 -1.52 19.47 -10.90
N ASN A 49 -1.98 19.44 -12.14
CA ASN A 49 -1.83 20.54 -13.10
C ASN A 49 -2.64 21.78 -12.70
N ALA A 50 -3.80 21.59 -12.06
CA ALA A 50 -4.65 22.66 -11.55
C ALA A 50 -4.09 23.37 -10.30
N LEU A 51 -3.03 22.84 -9.68
CA LEU A 51 -2.39 23.51 -8.54
C LEU A 51 -1.89 24.91 -8.93
N PRO A 52 -2.04 25.93 -8.06
CA PRO A 52 -1.52 27.27 -8.30
C PRO A 52 -0.05 27.22 -8.70
N LYS A 53 0.36 27.96 -9.72
CA LYS A 53 1.78 27.99 -10.17
C LYS A 53 2.76 28.37 -9.07
N THR A 54 2.31 29.14 -8.09
CA THR A 54 3.07 29.58 -6.92
C THR A 54 3.08 28.56 -5.77
N ALA A 55 2.32 27.47 -5.87
CA ALA A 55 2.25 26.47 -4.81
C ALA A 55 3.60 25.74 -4.67
N THR A 56 4.18 25.82 -3.49
CA THR A 56 5.42 25.07 -3.12
C THR A 56 5.13 23.85 -2.26
N SER A 57 3.88 23.72 -1.80
CA SER A 57 3.40 22.62 -0.96
C SER A 57 1.97 22.25 -1.32
N VAL A 58 1.59 21.02 -1.02
CA VAL A 58 0.23 20.49 -1.23
C VAL A 58 -0.14 19.55 -0.09
N ASP A 59 -1.41 19.55 0.29
CA ASP A 59 -2.00 18.50 1.12
C ASP A 59 -2.73 17.49 0.21
N VAL A 60 -2.54 16.22 0.46
CA VAL A 60 -3.29 15.13 -0.20
C VAL A 60 -4.10 14.41 0.86
N MET A 61 -5.43 14.58 0.84
CA MET A 61 -6.30 13.82 1.72
C MET A 61 -6.61 12.46 1.07
N ILE A 62 -6.28 11.37 1.75
CA ILE A 62 -6.47 10.03 1.24
C ILE A 62 -7.38 9.19 2.14
N VAL A 63 -8.33 8.48 1.52
CA VAL A 63 -9.10 7.39 2.13
C VAL A 63 -9.20 6.27 1.10
N SER A 64 -8.44 5.20 1.31
CA SER A 64 -8.38 4.11 0.33
C SER A 64 -7.90 2.80 0.97
N THR A 65 -8.44 1.69 0.49
CA THR A 65 -7.96 0.34 0.82
C THR A 65 -6.75 -0.09 -0.03
N GLY A 66 -6.29 0.79 -0.95
CA GLY A 66 -5.14 0.52 -1.80
C GLY A 66 -5.52 0.06 -3.20
N GLY A 67 -4.63 -0.66 -3.83
CA GLY A 67 -4.73 -1.12 -5.22
C GLY A 67 -3.34 -1.29 -5.83
N ASP A 68 -3.13 -0.81 -7.05
CA ASP A 68 -1.87 -0.95 -7.77
C ASP A 68 -0.77 -0.04 -7.16
N PRO A 69 0.36 -0.61 -6.71
CA PRO A 69 1.46 0.16 -6.12
C PRO A 69 2.14 1.10 -7.13
N MET A 70 2.07 0.82 -8.44
CA MET A 70 2.60 1.70 -9.48
C MET A 70 1.78 2.98 -9.62
N VAL A 71 0.49 2.93 -9.37
CA VAL A 71 -0.38 4.13 -9.35
C VAL A 71 0.03 5.05 -8.20
N ALA A 72 0.28 4.49 -7.02
CA ALA A 72 0.80 5.24 -5.86
C ALA A 72 2.14 5.91 -6.19
N TRP A 73 3.07 5.18 -6.81
CA TRP A 73 4.35 5.72 -7.25
C TRP A 73 4.20 6.86 -8.25
N ARG A 74 3.34 6.69 -9.27
CA ARG A 74 3.08 7.74 -10.27
C ARG A 74 2.49 8.99 -9.63
N ALA A 75 1.54 8.84 -8.71
CA ALA A 75 0.94 9.97 -8.00
C ALA A 75 1.99 10.79 -7.23
N ILE A 76 2.85 10.12 -6.47
CA ILE A 76 3.96 10.80 -5.75
C ILE A 76 4.94 11.43 -6.72
N SER A 77 5.31 10.75 -7.80
CA SER A 77 6.24 11.30 -8.79
C SER A 77 5.70 12.59 -9.41
N MET A 78 4.44 12.61 -9.85
CA MET A 78 3.79 13.80 -10.39
C MET A 78 3.77 14.96 -9.38
N LEU A 79 3.48 14.67 -8.10
CA LEU A 79 3.49 15.68 -7.05
C LEU A 79 4.90 16.24 -6.81
N ARG A 80 5.92 15.37 -6.79
CA ARG A 80 7.33 15.79 -6.58
C ARG A 80 7.88 16.66 -7.70
N GLU A 81 7.47 16.45 -8.94
CA GLU A 81 7.79 17.34 -10.07
C GLU A 81 7.15 18.73 -9.89
N ARG A 82 6.02 18.81 -9.20
CA ARG A 82 5.21 20.02 -9.12
C ARG A 82 5.45 20.84 -7.86
N VAL A 83 5.70 20.20 -6.71
CA VAL A 83 5.84 20.87 -5.40
C VAL A 83 7.00 20.31 -4.59
N LYS A 84 7.55 21.15 -3.69
CA LYS A 84 8.67 20.78 -2.83
C LYS A 84 8.23 20.01 -1.58
N LYS A 85 7.04 20.29 -1.05
CA LYS A 85 6.53 19.68 0.18
C LYS A 85 5.16 19.04 -0.04
N ILE A 86 5.05 17.78 0.33
CA ILE A 86 3.81 16.99 0.27
C ILE A 86 3.43 16.60 1.68
N SER A 87 2.19 16.89 2.09
CA SER A 87 1.61 16.35 3.33
C SER A 87 0.44 15.44 2.98
N VAL A 88 0.33 14.30 3.65
CA VAL A 88 -0.81 13.39 3.48
C VAL A 88 -1.69 13.45 4.71
N LEU A 89 -2.99 13.71 4.49
CA LEU A 89 -4.01 13.75 5.53
C LEU A 89 -4.79 12.42 5.50
N ILE A 90 -4.81 11.71 6.63
CA ILE A 90 -5.48 10.40 6.76
C ILE A 90 -6.62 10.51 7.77
N PRO A 91 -7.85 10.82 7.32
CA PRO A 91 -8.99 10.92 8.22
C PRO A 91 -9.54 9.57 8.69
N SER A 92 -9.31 8.48 7.94
CA SER A 92 -9.82 7.13 8.22
C SER A 92 -8.77 6.06 7.92
N CYS A 93 -8.63 5.62 6.68
CA CYS A 93 -7.72 4.54 6.33
C CYS A 93 -6.88 4.86 5.09
N ALA A 94 -5.65 4.38 5.11
CA ALA A 94 -4.79 4.26 3.93
C ALA A 94 -4.07 2.91 4.01
N TYR A 95 -4.50 1.93 3.19
CA TYR A 95 -3.99 0.57 3.22
C TYR A 95 -3.23 0.23 1.94
N SER A 96 -2.31 -0.72 2.02
CA SER A 96 -1.58 -1.26 0.86
C SER A 96 -0.95 -0.14 0.01
N ALA A 97 -1.29 -0.01 -1.29
CA ALA A 97 -0.78 1.04 -2.17
C ALA A 97 -1.05 2.47 -1.66
N ALA A 98 -2.14 2.70 -0.90
CA ALA A 98 -2.38 3.98 -0.26
C ALA A 98 -1.40 4.26 0.90
N THR A 99 -0.97 3.22 1.64
CA THR A 99 0.14 3.33 2.59
C THR A 99 1.43 3.69 1.85
N LEU A 100 1.73 3.03 0.72
CA LEU A 100 2.88 3.37 -0.10
C LEU A 100 2.88 4.84 -0.51
N LEU A 101 1.75 5.38 -0.97
CA LEU A 101 1.63 6.79 -1.31
C LEU A 101 2.01 7.68 -0.10
N THR A 102 1.56 7.32 1.11
CA THR A 102 1.88 8.11 2.30
C THR A 102 3.36 8.09 2.66
N LEU A 103 4.07 6.99 2.36
CA LEU A 103 5.53 6.92 2.52
C LEU A 103 6.27 7.92 1.63
N GLY A 104 5.67 8.39 0.55
CA GLY A 104 6.20 9.43 -0.33
C GLY A 104 5.98 10.86 0.18
N ALA A 105 5.25 11.09 1.30
CA ALA A 105 4.96 12.41 1.82
C ALA A 105 6.01 12.90 2.83
N ASP A 106 6.27 14.20 2.94
CA ASP A 106 7.16 14.79 3.94
C ASP A 106 6.50 14.90 5.33
N GLU A 107 5.17 14.86 5.37
CA GLU A 107 4.38 15.00 6.58
C GLU A 107 3.14 14.11 6.49
N ILE A 108 2.87 13.35 7.52
CA ILE A 108 1.65 12.56 7.66
C ILE A 108 0.85 13.14 8.82
N VAL A 109 -0.37 13.57 8.54
CA VAL A 109 -1.33 14.06 9.52
C VAL A 109 -2.46 13.05 9.61
N MET A 110 -2.54 12.35 10.72
CA MET A 110 -3.48 11.27 10.91
C MET A 110 -4.50 11.63 11.98
N HIS A 111 -5.79 11.45 11.67
CA HIS A 111 -6.86 11.56 12.64
C HIS A 111 -6.73 10.43 13.68
N PRO A 112 -7.19 10.59 14.94
CA PRO A 112 -7.19 9.49 15.91
C PRO A 112 -7.91 8.21 15.45
N CYS A 113 -8.90 8.33 14.56
CA CYS A 113 -9.56 7.19 13.90
C CYS A 113 -8.86 6.75 12.60
N GLY A 114 -7.77 7.42 12.22
CA GLY A 114 -7.00 7.09 11.03
C GLY A 114 -6.02 5.96 11.30
N ASN A 115 -5.78 5.12 10.30
CA ASN A 115 -4.74 4.11 10.37
C ASN A 115 -4.09 3.85 9.01
N LEU A 116 -2.86 3.35 9.07
CA LEU A 116 -2.12 2.78 7.96
C LEU A 116 -2.24 1.26 8.03
N GLY A 117 -2.48 0.62 6.90
CA GLY A 117 -2.49 -0.84 6.80
C GLY A 117 -1.17 -1.39 6.28
N PRO A 118 -0.97 -2.71 6.41
CA PRO A 118 0.20 -3.38 5.86
C PRO A 118 0.26 -3.23 4.34
N VAL A 119 1.46 -3.36 3.80
CA VAL A 119 1.72 -3.39 2.36
C VAL A 119 2.06 -4.83 1.97
N ASP A 120 1.03 -5.67 1.96
CA ASP A 120 1.12 -7.06 1.53
C ASP A 120 0.20 -7.28 0.31
N PRO A 121 0.79 -7.42 -0.90
CA PRO A 121 0.01 -7.68 -2.10
C PRO A 121 -0.69 -9.03 -2.02
N GLN A 122 -2.03 -8.99 -2.06
CA GLN A 122 -2.85 -10.19 -2.02
C GLN A 122 -3.11 -10.74 -3.42
N ILE A 123 -2.90 -12.02 -3.60
CA ILE A 123 -3.22 -12.77 -4.82
C ILE A 123 -4.52 -13.53 -4.57
N SER A 124 -5.44 -13.42 -5.50
CA SER A 124 -6.67 -14.21 -5.49
C SER A 124 -6.46 -15.51 -6.24
N GLY A 125 -6.82 -16.62 -5.63
CA GLY A 125 -6.84 -17.94 -6.23
C GLY A 125 -8.24 -18.58 -6.12
N GLN A 126 -8.41 -19.69 -6.82
CA GLN A 126 -9.60 -20.53 -6.71
C GLN A 126 -9.17 -21.94 -6.31
N HIS A 127 -9.84 -22.49 -5.32
CA HIS A 127 -9.66 -23.87 -4.87
C HIS A 127 -10.93 -24.67 -5.18
N LYS A 128 -10.75 -25.87 -5.73
CA LYS A 128 -11.85 -26.80 -5.95
C LYS A 128 -12.05 -27.63 -4.71
N ASN A 129 -13.20 -27.47 -4.08
CA ASN A 129 -13.58 -28.23 -2.89
C ASN A 129 -13.83 -29.70 -3.24
N PRO A 130 -13.81 -30.61 -2.25
CA PRO A 130 -14.12 -32.04 -2.46
C PRO A 130 -15.53 -32.30 -3.02
N ASP A 131 -16.48 -31.40 -2.78
CA ASP A 131 -17.85 -31.46 -3.31
C ASP A 131 -17.98 -30.94 -4.76
N GLY A 132 -16.85 -30.52 -5.37
CA GLY A 132 -16.79 -29.99 -6.72
C GLY A 132 -17.08 -28.47 -6.83
N SER A 133 -17.48 -27.82 -5.75
CA SER A 133 -17.68 -26.36 -5.73
C SER A 133 -16.33 -25.64 -5.80
N MET A 134 -16.35 -24.36 -6.24
CA MET A 134 -15.16 -23.50 -6.27
C MET A 134 -15.25 -22.49 -5.15
N SER A 135 -14.22 -22.43 -4.30
CA SER A 135 -14.05 -21.37 -3.32
C SER A 135 -12.92 -20.42 -3.75
N GLN A 136 -13.14 -19.13 -3.48
CA GLN A 136 -12.07 -18.13 -3.65
C GLN A 136 -11.27 -18.02 -2.36
N PHE A 137 -9.95 -17.88 -2.50
CA PHE A 137 -9.07 -17.56 -1.40
C PHE A 137 -8.14 -16.41 -1.80
N HIS A 138 -7.60 -15.73 -0.80
CA HIS A 138 -6.59 -14.69 -0.98
C HIS A 138 -5.38 -15.08 -0.16
N PHE A 139 -4.19 -14.84 -0.69
CA PHE A 139 -2.95 -15.05 0.03
C PHE A 139 -1.88 -14.08 -0.45
N GLY A 140 -0.92 -13.77 0.42
CA GLY A 140 0.27 -12.99 0.12
C GLY A 140 1.55 -13.76 0.43
N THR A 141 2.69 -13.11 0.26
CA THR A 141 3.99 -13.69 0.65
C THR A 141 4.09 -13.92 2.16
N GLU A 142 3.44 -13.08 2.95
CA GLU A 142 3.41 -13.19 4.40
C GLU A 142 2.70 -14.46 4.88
N ASP A 143 1.64 -14.90 4.17
CA ASP A 143 0.94 -16.14 4.52
C ASP A 143 1.83 -17.36 4.35
N LEU A 144 2.63 -17.41 3.26
CA LEU A 144 3.62 -18.47 3.06
C LEU A 144 4.70 -18.44 4.14
N THR A 145 5.21 -17.26 4.46
CA THR A 145 6.24 -17.08 5.50
C THR A 145 5.68 -17.51 6.86
N ALA A 146 4.47 -17.08 7.20
CA ALA A 146 3.79 -17.44 8.44
C ALA A 146 3.54 -18.96 8.53
N PHE A 147 3.15 -19.61 7.44
CA PHE A 147 2.98 -21.06 7.40
C PHE A 147 4.29 -21.81 7.66
N LEU A 148 5.37 -21.43 7.00
CA LEU A 148 6.68 -22.05 7.20
C LEU A 148 7.25 -21.79 8.60
N ASP A 149 7.05 -20.60 9.11
CA ASP A 149 7.44 -20.22 10.48
C ASP A 149 6.64 -20.98 11.54
N PHE A 150 5.34 -21.16 11.33
CA PHE A 150 4.51 -21.99 12.20
C PHE A 150 5.01 -23.43 12.23
N ALA A 151 5.28 -24.01 11.05
CA ALA A 151 5.83 -25.36 10.94
C ALA A 151 7.16 -25.51 11.70
N LYS A 152 8.07 -24.56 11.54
CA LYS A 152 9.39 -24.57 12.18
C LYS A 152 9.33 -24.25 13.68
N LYS A 153 8.69 -23.13 14.04
CA LYS A 153 8.81 -22.54 15.39
C LYS A 153 7.76 -23.08 16.36
N ARG A 154 6.59 -23.49 15.89
CA ARG A 154 5.48 -23.95 16.73
C ARG A 154 5.32 -25.48 16.70
N VAL A 155 5.42 -26.08 15.52
CA VAL A 155 5.32 -27.53 15.37
C VAL A 155 6.66 -28.22 15.64
N GLY A 156 7.78 -27.49 15.47
CA GLY A 156 9.13 -28.01 15.72
C GLY A 156 9.70 -28.81 14.56
N ILE A 157 9.20 -28.63 13.34
CA ILE A 157 9.73 -29.29 12.16
C ILE A 157 11.05 -28.60 11.76
N THR A 158 12.18 -29.25 11.97
CA THR A 158 13.52 -28.76 11.61
C THR A 158 14.15 -29.50 10.44
N ASP A 159 13.67 -30.72 10.15
CA ASP A 159 14.15 -31.53 9.06
C ASP A 159 13.74 -30.98 7.70
N GLN A 160 14.71 -30.89 6.77
CA GLN A 160 14.51 -30.29 5.45
C GLN A 160 13.51 -31.08 4.60
N SER A 161 13.46 -32.41 4.73
CA SER A 161 12.53 -33.22 3.96
C SER A 161 11.09 -33.01 4.42
N CYS A 162 10.85 -32.90 5.73
CA CYS A 162 9.54 -32.61 6.31
C CYS A 162 9.08 -31.18 5.96
N LEU A 163 10.01 -30.20 5.95
CA LEU A 163 9.70 -28.84 5.50
C LEU A 163 9.36 -28.78 4.01
N LEU A 164 10.06 -29.56 3.19
CA LEU A 164 9.75 -29.68 1.76
C LEU A 164 8.36 -30.28 1.54
N GLU A 165 7.99 -31.32 2.29
CA GLU A 165 6.63 -31.87 2.20
C GLU A 165 5.57 -30.87 2.63
N SER A 166 5.79 -30.12 3.71
CA SER A 166 4.89 -29.03 4.13
C SER A 166 4.75 -27.97 3.03
N PHE A 167 5.86 -27.57 2.39
CA PHE A 167 5.82 -26.63 1.29
C PHE A 167 5.10 -27.18 0.06
N LYS A 168 5.28 -28.48 -0.27
CA LYS A 168 4.55 -29.12 -1.36
C LYS A 168 3.05 -29.11 -1.15
N MET A 169 2.59 -29.35 0.08
CA MET A 169 1.16 -29.26 0.43
C MET A 169 0.62 -27.86 0.17
N PHE A 170 1.32 -26.83 0.65
CA PHE A 170 0.93 -25.43 0.40
C PHE A 170 0.94 -25.10 -1.10
N ALA A 171 1.99 -25.52 -1.81
CA ALA A 171 2.12 -25.25 -3.25
C ALA A 171 1.08 -26.01 -4.09
N ALA A 172 0.62 -27.17 -3.64
CA ALA A 172 -0.47 -27.90 -4.30
C ALA A 172 -1.80 -27.18 -4.15
N ASP A 173 -2.04 -26.54 -3.00
CA ASP A 173 -3.27 -25.80 -2.71
C ASP A 173 -3.35 -24.49 -3.48
N VAL A 174 -2.29 -23.65 -3.42
CA VAL A 174 -2.29 -22.31 -4.00
C VAL A 174 -1.73 -22.24 -5.42
N GLY A 175 -0.92 -23.20 -5.83
CA GLY A 175 -0.24 -23.26 -7.12
C GLY A 175 1.12 -22.54 -7.14
N ALA A 176 2.12 -23.18 -7.70
CA ALA A 176 3.50 -22.66 -7.77
C ALA A 176 3.59 -21.31 -8.51
N THR A 177 2.80 -21.13 -9.58
CA THR A 177 2.75 -19.85 -10.33
C THR A 177 2.22 -18.73 -9.47
N ALA A 178 1.17 -18.96 -8.67
CA ALA A 178 0.59 -17.96 -7.79
C ALA A 178 1.57 -17.55 -6.68
N ILE A 179 2.32 -18.49 -6.10
CA ILE A 179 3.40 -18.22 -5.16
C ILE A 179 4.46 -17.30 -5.81
N GLY A 180 4.87 -17.60 -7.04
CA GLY A 180 5.82 -16.76 -7.78
C GLY A 180 5.31 -15.35 -8.06
N ILE A 181 4.02 -15.21 -8.36
CA ILE A 181 3.38 -13.90 -8.54
C ILE A 181 3.37 -13.12 -7.21
N ALA A 182 2.96 -13.75 -6.10
CA ALA A 182 2.97 -13.14 -4.78
C ALA A 182 4.37 -12.64 -4.41
N ALA A 183 5.39 -13.47 -4.57
CA ALA A 183 6.78 -13.11 -4.28
C ALA A 183 7.28 -11.91 -5.10
N ARG A 184 6.95 -11.85 -6.40
CA ARG A 184 7.29 -10.69 -7.24
C ARG A 184 6.55 -9.44 -6.82
N SER A 185 5.26 -9.54 -6.51
CA SER A 185 4.43 -8.41 -6.08
C SER A 185 4.91 -7.85 -4.75
N GLY A 186 5.25 -8.70 -3.78
CA GLY A 186 5.84 -8.31 -2.51
C GLY A 186 7.17 -7.57 -2.71
N SER A 187 8.08 -8.13 -3.51
CA SER A 187 9.37 -7.50 -3.85
C SER A 187 9.19 -6.14 -4.55
N LEU A 188 8.21 -6.00 -5.45
CA LEU A 188 7.91 -4.73 -6.11
C LEU A 188 7.42 -3.69 -5.10
N SER A 189 6.46 -4.05 -4.26
CA SER A 189 5.92 -3.16 -3.22
C SER A 189 7.00 -2.68 -2.27
N GLN A 190 7.89 -3.56 -1.84
CA GLN A 190 9.02 -3.22 -0.98
C GLN A 190 9.99 -2.24 -1.66
N LYS A 191 10.40 -2.52 -2.91
CA LYS A 191 11.26 -1.62 -3.70
C LYS A 191 10.62 -0.25 -3.89
N LEU A 192 9.33 -0.19 -4.16
CA LEU A 192 8.60 1.08 -4.29
C LEU A 192 8.52 1.82 -2.97
N GLY A 193 8.26 1.13 -1.85
CA GLY A 193 8.28 1.74 -0.52
C GLY A 193 9.63 2.40 -0.20
N ILE A 194 10.73 1.69 -0.46
CA ILE A 194 12.09 2.24 -0.30
C ILE A 194 12.30 3.48 -1.19
N LYS A 195 11.92 3.40 -2.47
CA LYS A 195 12.03 4.55 -3.39
C LYS A 195 11.20 5.75 -2.91
N MET A 196 9.98 5.52 -2.43
CA MET A 196 9.13 6.59 -1.90
C MET A 196 9.76 7.26 -0.68
N LEU A 197 10.29 6.48 0.26
CA LEU A 197 11.04 7.01 1.40
C LEU A 197 12.27 7.81 0.99
N GLN A 198 12.91 7.47 -0.11
CA GLN A 198 14.07 8.20 -0.64
C GLN A 198 13.70 9.54 -1.29
N THR A 199 12.42 9.77 -1.63
CA THR A 199 11.95 11.06 -2.17
C THR A 199 11.95 12.19 -1.14
N HIS A 200 12.09 11.86 0.14
CA HIS A 200 12.23 12.85 1.22
C HIS A 200 13.64 13.36 1.38
N ASN A 201 13.78 14.59 1.85
CA ASN A 201 15.06 15.15 2.24
C ASN A 201 15.63 14.44 3.48
N ARG A 202 16.69 13.68 3.28
CA ARG A 202 17.81 13.23 4.14
C ARG A 202 17.63 12.89 5.63
N HIS A 203 16.59 13.27 6.34
CA HIS A 203 16.46 12.97 7.78
C HIS A 203 15.82 11.61 8.11
N PHE A 204 15.34 10.89 7.12
CA PHE A 204 14.57 9.65 7.30
C PHE A 204 15.41 8.38 7.51
N ARG A 205 16.74 8.43 7.32
CA ARG A 205 17.61 7.23 7.42
C ARG A 205 17.56 6.50 8.77
N ARG A 206 17.15 7.17 9.85
CA ARG A 206 17.15 6.59 11.21
C ARG A 206 15.88 5.79 11.54
N TRP A 207 14.78 5.98 10.79
CA TRP A 207 13.48 5.36 11.06
C TRP A 207 13.05 4.33 10.03
N THR A 208 13.82 4.16 8.94
CA THR A 208 13.42 3.36 7.78
C THR A 208 13.36 1.86 8.05
N ALA A 209 14.35 1.29 8.72
CA ALA A 209 14.40 -0.16 8.93
C ALA A 209 13.26 -0.70 9.82
N PRO A 210 12.97 -0.14 11.01
CA PRO A 210 11.84 -0.58 11.82
C PRO A 210 10.48 -0.33 11.15
N LEU A 211 10.33 0.80 10.43
CA LEU A 211 9.09 1.10 9.71
C LEU A 211 8.86 0.12 8.56
N LEU A 212 9.90 -0.19 7.79
CA LEU A 212 9.83 -1.15 6.70
C LEU A 212 9.50 -2.55 7.21
N ALA A 213 10.12 -3.00 8.30
CA ALA A 213 9.81 -4.28 8.93
C ALA A 213 8.34 -4.36 9.37
N ASN A 214 7.81 -3.30 9.97
CA ASN A 214 6.40 -3.25 10.39
C ASN A 214 5.40 -3.21 9.23
N LEU A 215 5.79 -2.64 8.08
CA LEU A 215 4.89 -2.49 6.92
C LEU A 215 4.98 -3.65 5.92
N PHE A 216 6.14 -4.30 5.83
CA PHE A 216 6.44 -5.35 4.84
C PHE A 216 6.82 -6.70 5.46
N GLY A 217 6.67 -6.84 6.78
CA GLY A 217 7.09 -8.04 7.51
C GLY A 217 8.61 -8.17 7.63
N ASP A 218 9.05 -9.30 8.20
CA ASP A 218 10.47 -9.59 8.47
C ASP A 218 11.36 -9.75 7.22
N VAL A 219 10.77 -9.72 6.02
CA VAL A 219 11.50 -9.82 4.74
C VAL A 219 12.36 -8.60 4.44
N ALA A 220 12.12 -7.49 5.14
CA ALA A 220 12.85 -6.24 4.96
C ALA A 220 14.16 -6.19 5.75
N LYS A 221 15.08 -7.15 5.54
CA LYS A 221 16.47 -6.99 5.99
C LYS A 221 17.22 -6.09 5.00
N PRO A 222 17.76 -4.92 5.45
CA PRO A 222 18.42 -3.95 4.55
C PRO A 222 19.67 -4.46 3.84
N ASP A 223 20.24 -5.57 4.33
CA ASP A 223 21.60 -5.99 3.97
C ASP A 223 21.69 -7.00 2.82
N THR A 224 20.57 -7.32 2.17
CA THR A 224 20.55 -8.34 1.10
C THR A 224 20.27 -7.83 -0.31
N TYR A 225 20.20 -6.51 -0.53
CA TYR A 225 19.85 -5.95 -1.84
C TYR A 225 20.81 -4.84 -2.29
N TRP A 226 22.07 -5.23 -2.57
CA TRP A 226 23.02 -4.49 -3.43
C TRP A 226 23.58 -5.41 -4.47
#